data_938044d8e6dfd8a342f6df552a2857b1
#
_entry.id   938044d8e6dfd8a342f6df552a2857b1
#
_cell.length_a   1.000
_cell.length_b   1.000
_cell.length_c   1.000
_cell.angle_alpha   90.00
_cell.angle_beta   90.00
_cell.angle_gamma   90.00
#
_symmetry.space_group_name_H-M   'P 1'
#
loop_
_entity.id
_entity.type
_entity.pdbx_description
1 polymer ?
#
loop_
_entity_poly.entity_id
_entity_poly.type
_entity_poly.pdbx_seq_one_letter_code
_entity_poly.pdbx_strand_id
1 'polypeptide(L)'
;MTTARIFGIGRHRLTVDGEGVTTLVTFNGCPLRCKYCLNKTSWDMDKGRDYTPESLFEEVKIDQLYFLATHGGVTFGGGEPLLQKEFIKEFRALCGPQWQIVVETSLNVPFEIVEEMNAVVDGYIVDIKDMNPEIYLTYTGKENTLVMKNLEWILQHGDAKHIKVRVPHIPEYNTDEDVAKNVEILKGMGVVDIDEFNYVIR
;
A
#
# COMPACT_ATOMS: atom_id res chain seq x y z
N MET A 1 11.71 -15.15 15.61
CA MET A 1 11.46 -15.35 14.17
C MET A 1 10.12 -14.71 13.89
N THR A 2 10.14 -13.69 13.08
CA THR A 2 8.94 -12.90 12.75
C THR A 2 8.04 -13.72 11.82
N THR A 3 6.74 -13.68 12.03
CA THR A 3 5.76 -14.32 11.16
C THR A 3 4.66 -13.33 10.80
N ALA A 4 4.13 -13.46 9.59
CA ALA A 4 2.96 -12.71 9.15
C ALA A 4 1.96 -13.63 8.45
N ARG A 5 0.67 -13.29 8.59
CA ARG A 5 -0.40 -13.99 7.91
C ARG A 5 -0.59 -13.41 6.52
N ILE A 6 -0.50 -14.25 5.48
CA ILE A 6 -0.63 -13.88 4.07
C ILE A 6 -1.80 -14.67 3.48
N PHE A 7 -2.75 -13.96 2.85
CA PHE A 7 -3.91 -14.60 2.23
C PHE A 7 -3.82 -14.71 0.71
N GLY A 8 -2.82 -14.09 0.09
CA GLY A 8 -2.61 -14.20 -1.36
C GLY A 8 -1.22 -13.77 -1.80
N ILE A 9 -0.73 -14.43 -2.84
CA ILE A 9 0.50 -14.07 -3.57
C ILE A 9 0.13 -14.06 -5.05
N GLY A 10 0.11 -12.85 -5.64
CA GLY A 10 -0.19 -12.63 -7.05
C GLY A 10 1.07 -12.34 -7.83
N ARG A 11 1.54 -13.31 -8.62
CA ARG A 11 2.79 -13.20 -9.37
C ARG A 11 2.60 -12.56 -10.73
N HIS A 12 3.70 -12.04 -11.30
CA HIS A 12 3.80 -11.47 -12.65
C HIS A 12 2.78 -10.35 -12.92
N ARG A 13 2.68 -9.44 -11.96
CA ARG A 13 1.86 -8.22 -12.12
C ARG A 13 2.64 -7.23 -12.97
N LEU A 14 1.97 -6.63 -13.95
CA LEU A 14 2.60 -5.71 -14.90
C LEU A 14 2.11 -4.29 -14.64
N THR A 15 2.97 -3.42 -14.16
CA THR A 15 2.75 -1.96 -14.01
C THR A 15 1.53 -1.52 -13.16
N VAL A 16 0.83 -2.47 -12.53
CA VAL A 16 -0.36 -2.17 -11.70
C VAL A 16 0.04 -1.83 -10.26
N ASP A 17 0.98 -2.60 -9.71
CA ASP A 17 1.36 -2.55 -8.30
C ASP A 17 2.84 -2.14 -8.14
N GLY A 18 3.34 -1.23 -8.98
CA GLY A 18 4.73 -0.77 -9.01
C GLY A 18 5.31 -0.78 -10.42
N GLU A 19 6.59 -0.48 -10.55
CA GLU A 19 7.30 -0.51 -11.83
C GLU A 19 7.72 -1.94 -12.20
N GLY A 20 7.84 -2.20 -13.50
CA GLY A 20 8.29 -3.48 -14.02
C GLY A 20 7.35 -4.64 -13.72
N VAL A 21 7.91 -5.83 -13.57
CA VAL A 21 7.20 -7.04 -13.15
C VAL A 21 7.25 -7.13 -11.63
N THR A 22 6.09 -7.22 -10.99
CA THR A 22 5.99 -7.32 -9.53
C THR A 22 5.28 -8.59 -9.09
N THR A 23 5.51 -8.98 -7.84
CA THR A 23 4.72 -9.96 -7.11
C THR A 23 3.99 -9.25 -5.98
N LEU A 24 2.65 -9.25 -6.01
CA LEU A 24 1.82 -8.71 -4.94
C LEU A 24 1.66 -9.73 -3.81
N VAL A 25 2.08 -9.36 -2.61
CA VAL A 25 1.91 -10.14 -1.38
C VAL A 25 0.88 -9.46 -0.48
N THR A 26 -0.19 -10.17 -0.13
CA THR A 26 -1.34 -9.61 0.59
C THR A 26 -1.41 -10.09 2.03
N PHE A 27 -1.17 -9.18 2.97
CA PHE A 27 -1.24 -9.44 4.41
C PHE A 27 -2.65 -9.35 4.97
N ASN A 28 -2.91 -10.14 6.03
CA ASN A 28 -4.05 -9.96 6.90
C ASN A 28 -3.79 -8.81 7.90
N GLY A 29 -4.90 -8.26 8.42
CA GLY A 29 -4.86 -7.12 9.34
C GLY A 29 -4.99 -5.77 8.63
N CYS A 30 -6.00 -4.99 9.01
CA CYS A 30 -6.21 -3.63 8.53
C CYS A 30 -6.91 -2.82 9.62
N PRO A 31 -6.49 -1.57 9.89
CA PRO A 31 -7.16 -0.71 10.86
C PRO A 31 -8.50 -0.17 10.32
N LEU A 32 -8.67 -0.14 9.00
CA LEU A 32 -9.87 0.37 8.34
C LEU A 32 -10.95 -0.69 8.16
N ARG A 33 -12.19 -0.23 7.98
CA ARG A 33 -13.37 -1.05 7.66
C ARG A 33 -14.12 -0.45 6.47
N CYS A 34 -13.39 -0.21 5.37
CA CYS A 34 -13.93 0.40 4.16
C CYS A 34 -15.15 -0.37 3.64
N LYS A 35 -16.23 0.34 3.33
CA LYS A 35 -17.53 -0.27 2.97
C LYS A 35 -17.44 -1.17 1.75
N TYR A 36 -16.65 -0.79 0.75
CA TYR A 36 -16.45 -1.56 -0.50
C TYR A 36 -15.06 -2.21 -0.57
N CYS A 37 -14.48 -2.60 0.59
CA CYS A 37 -13.18 -3.25 0.61
C CYS A 37 -13.15 -4.48 -0.29
N LEU A 38 -12.23 -4.51 -1.25
CA LEU A 38 -12.02 -5.66 -2.14
C LEU A 38 -11.33 -6.82 -1.41
N ASN A 39 -10.60 -6.52 -0.34
CA ASN A 39 -9.79 -7.45 0.43
C ASN A 39 -10.42 -7.75 1.80
N LYS A 40 -11.73 -7.96 1.88
CA LYS A 40 -12.43 -8.27 3.16
C LYS A 40 -11.83 -9.50 3.86
N THR A 41 -11.24 -10.42 3.11
CA THR A 41 -10.48 -11.57 3.65
C THR A 41 -9.36 -11.13 4.58
N SER A 42 -8.78 -9.94 4.38
CA SER A 42 -7.72 -9.41 5.25
C SER A 42 -8.18 -9.12 6.69
N TRP A 43 -9.49 -9.01 6.93
CA TRP A 43 -10.02 -8.77 8.27
C TRP A 43 -10.14 -10.05 9.10
N ASP A 44 -10.12 -11.21 8.44
CA ASP A 44 -10.23 -12.53 9.07
C ASP A 44 -8.82 -13.10 9.27
N MET A 45 -8.36 -13.08 10.52
CA MET A 45 -7.03 -13.55 10.85
C MET A 45 -6.90 -15.09 10.77
N ASP A 46 -8.01 -15.83 10.62
CA ASP A 46 -7.99 -17.27 10.40
C ASP A 46 -7.79 -17.66 8.93
N LYS A 47 -7.91 -16.71 8.02
CA LYS A 47 -7.64 -16.92 6.59
C LYS A 47 -6.16 -16.73 6.26
N GLY A 48 -5.73 -17.41 5.18
CA GLY A 48 -4.34 -17.33 4.73
C GLY A 48 -3.43 -18.38 5.41
N ARG A 49 -2.13 -18.17 5.25
CA ARG A 49 -1.06 -19.02 5.81
C ARG A 49 -0.05 -18.17 6.54
N ASP A 50 0.60 -18.74 7.53
CA ASP A 50 1.71 -18.12 8.22
C ASP A 50 2.99 -18.28 7.38
N TYR A 51 3.68 -17.17 7.18
CA TYR A 51 4.97 -17.12 6.53
C TYR A 51 6.01 -16.49 7.47
N THR A 52 7.24 -16.97 7.36
CA THR A 52 8.41 -16.22 7.81
C THR A 52 8.97 -15.42 6.62
N PRO A 53 9.77 -14.37 6.84
CA PRO A 53 10.42 -13.65 5.75
C PRO A 53 11.23 -14.57 4.83
N GLU A 54 11.92 -15.57 5.39
CA GLU A 54 12.71 -16.55 4.63
C GLU A 54 11.81 -17.42 3.76
N SER A 55 10.70 -17.95 4.31
CA SER A 55 9.78 -18.81 3.55
C SER A 55 9.11 -18.07 2.40
N LEU A 56 8.77 -16.78 2.61
CA LEU A 56 8.25 -15.94 1.55
C LEU A 56 9.34 -15.65 0.49
N PHE A 57 10.56 -15.32 0.92
CA PHE A 57 11.67 -15.08 0.00
C PHE A 57 11.93 -16.30 -0.89
N GLU A 58 12.00 -17.49 -0.32
CA GLU A 58 12.18 -18.74 -1.08
C GLU A 58 11.05 -18.96 -2.11
N GLU A 59 9.81 -18.62 -1.77
CA GLU A 59 8.68 -18.75 -2.69
C GLU A 59 8.73 -17.74 -3.85
N VAL A 60 9.10 -16.48 -3.59
CA VAL A 60 9.06 -15.43 -4.61
C VAL A 60 10.36 -15.28 -5.41
N LYS A 61 11.49 -15.79 -4.91
CA LYS A 61 12.78 -15.67 -5.61
C LYS A 61 12.84 -16.36 -6.98
N ILE A 62 11.91 -17.25 -7.25
CA ILE A 62 11.76 -17.87 -8.58
C ILE A 62 11.46 -16.84 -9.67
N ASP A 63 10.93 -15.65 -9.29
CA ASP A 63 10.65 -14.53 -10.18
C ASP A 63 11.81 -13.53 -10.31
N GLN A 64 12.93 -13.77 -9.61
CA GLN A 64 14.06 -12.84 -9.53
C GLN A 64 14.57 -12.37 -10.90
N LEU A 65 14.61 -13.23 -11.91
CA LEU A 65 15.07 -12.83 -13.24
C LEU A 65 14.16 -11.76 -13.86
N TYR A 66 12.85 -11.85 -13.64
CA TYR A 66 11.90 -10.83 -14.09
C TYR A 66 12.10 -9.52 -13.34
N PHE A 67 12.28 -9.58 -12.02
CA PHE A 67 12.52 -8.40 -11.19
C PHE A 67 13.78 -7.66 -11.64
N LEU A 68 14.90 -8.37 -11.80
CA LEU A 68 16.17 -7.77 -12.24
C LEU A 68 16.10 -7.20 -13.65
N ALA A 69 15.40 -7.90 -14.58
CA ALA A 69 15.30 -7.47 -15.98
C ALA A 69 14.41 -6.23 -16.16
N THR A 70 13.49 -5.96 -15.25
CA THR A 70 12.46 -4.92 -15.40
C THR A 70 12.48 -3.86 -14.30
N HIS A 71 13.46 -3.90 -13.40
CA HIS A 71 13.49 -3.07 -12.18
C HIS A 71 12.23 -3.23 -11.31
N GLY A 72 11.66 -4.42 -11.31
CA GLY A 72 10.51 -4.78 -10.49
C GLY A 72 10.89 -5.37 -9.13
N GLY A 73 9.93 -6.06 -8.49
CA GLY A 73 10.16 -6.64 -7.18
C GLY A 73 8.89 -7.10 -6.47
N VAL A 74 8.78 -6.80 -5.19
CA VAL A 74 7.64 -7.23 -4.37
C VAL A 74 6.85 -6.01 -3.89
N THR A 75 5.53 -6.07 -4.12
CA THR A 75 4.60 -5.10 -3.54
C THR A 75 3.85 -5.75 -2.39
N PHE A 76 3.91 -5.15 -1.23
CA PHE A 76 3.15 -5.56 -0.06
C PHE A 76 1.86 -4.77 0.05
N GLY A 77 0.73 -5.46 0.17
CA GLY A 77 -0.60 -4.85 0.25
C GLY A 77 -1.61 -5.75 0.96
N GLY A 78 -2.87 -5.71 0.51
CA GLY A 78 -3.95 -6.55 1.01
C GLY A 78 -4.75 -5.90 2.11
N GLY A 79 -4.38 -6.07 3.39
CA GLY A 79 -4.84 -5.29 4.53
C GLY A 79 -4.07 -3.98 4.62
N GLU A 80 -3.36 -3.75 5.74
CA GLU A 80 -2.43 -2.62 5.88
C GLU A 80 -1.01 -3.18 6.09
N PRO A 81 -0.16 -3.18 5.05
CA PRO A 81 1.16 -3.82 5.11
C PRO A 81 2.09 -3.17 6.13
N LEU A 82 1.97 -1.88 6.40
CA LEU A 82 2.81 -1.18 7.38
C LEU A 82 2.66 -1.71 8.81
N LEU A 83 1.57 -2.41 9.12
CA LEU A 83 1.43 -3.13 10.39
C LEU A 83 2.41 -4.32 10.51
N GLN A 84 2.97 -4.77 9.38
CA GLN A 84 3.93 -5.88 9.32
C GLN A 84 5.37 -5.37 9.14
N LYS A 85 5.69 -4.22 9.68
CA LYS A 85 6.97 -3.53 9.48
C LYS A 85 8.20 -4.42 9.74
N GLU A 86 8.21 -5.20 10.83
CA GLU A 86 9.34 -6.06 11.16
C GLU A 86 9.53 -7.18 10.14
N PHE A 87 8.43 -7.76 9.66
CA PHE A 87 8.47 -8.74 8.58
C PHE A 87 9.07 -8.17 7.30
N ILE A 88 8.62 -6.98 6.89
CA ILE A 88 9.10 -6.32 5.67
C ILE A 88 10.58 -5.93 5.80
N LYS A 89 11.03 -5.48 6.97
CA LYS A 89 12.45 -5.17 7.26
C LYS A 89 13.34 -6.42 7.12
N GLU A 90 12.92 -7.53 7.74
CA GLU A 90 13.64 -8.81 7.63
C GLU A 90 13.64 -9.31 6.17
N PHE A 91 12.51 -9.19 5.45
CA PHE A 91 12.43 -9.55 4.03
C PHE A 91 13.36 -8.69 3.17
N ARG A 92 13.46 -7.36 3.41
CA ARG A 92 14.41 -6.46 2.74
C ARG A 92 15.86 -6.93 2.94
N ALA A 93 16.20 -7.36 4.14
CA ALA A 93 17.55 -7.87 4.42
C ALA A 93 17.89 -9.12 3.61
N LEU A 94 16.90 -9.96 3.26
CA LEU A 94 17.08 -11.16 2.44
C LEU A 94 17.19 -10.85 0.94
N CYS A 95 16.31 -10.01 0.40
CA CYS A 95 16.30 -9.71 -1.04
C CYS A 95 17.33 -8.66 -1.45
N GLY A 96 17.86 -7.88 -0.52
CA GLY A 96 18.83 -6.81 -0.79
C GLY A 96 18.25 -5.65 -1.60
N PRO A 97 19.09 -4.75 -2.13
CA PRO A 97 18.64 -3.50 -2.78
C PRO A 97 18.27 -3.69 -4.26
N GLN A 98 18.45 -4.88 -4.83
CA GLN A 98 18.20 -5.10 -6.26
C GLN A 98 16.72 -5.32 -6.59
N TRP A 99 15.91 -5.71 -5.61
CA TRP A 99 14.47 -5.82 -5.77
C TRP A 99 13.80 -4.56 -5.24
N GLN A 100 12.82 -4.05 -5.98
CA GLN A 100 11.98 -2.99 -5.47
C GLN A 100 11.05 -3.54 -4.39
N ILE A 101 10.94 -2.83 -3.27
CA ILE A 101 9.89 -3.06 -2.27
C ILE A 101 8.96 -1.87 -2.28
N VAL A 102 7.73 -2.11 -2.69
CA VAL A 102 6.66 -1.12 -2.70
C VAL A 102 5.60 -1.51 -1.66
N VAL A 103 4.98 -0.55 -0.99
CA VAL A 103 3.85 -0.78 -0.10
C VAL A 103 2.59 -0.09 -0.63
N GLU A 104 1.50 -0.86 -0.74
CA GLU A 104 0.16 -0.36 -1.05
C GLU A 104 -0.57 -0.14 0.27
N THR A 105 -0.67 1.11 0.70
CA THR A 105 -1.06 1.50 2.06
C THR A 105 -2.13 2.59 2.09
N SER A 106 -2.92 2.59 3.14
CA SER A 106 -3.82 3.71 3.47
C SER A 106 -3.12 4.83 4.24
N LEU A 107 -1.90 4.63 4.72
CA LEU A 107 -1.18 5.48 5.67
C LEU A 107 -1.91 5.72 7.00
N ASN A 108 -3.01 5.02 7.30
CA ASN A 108 -3.71 5.16 8.58
C ASN A 108 -3.07 4.29 9.67
N VAL A 109 -1.82 4.60 9.96
CA VAL A 109 -0.96 3.92 10.95
C VAL A 109 -0.22 4.96 11.80
N PRO A 110 0.31 4.61 12.98
CA PRO A 110 1.16 5.49 13.77
C PRO A 110 2.34 6.03 12.94
N PHE A 111 2.66 7.30 13.17
CA PHE A 111 3.69 8.02 12.43
C PHE A 111 5.06 7.33 12.47
N GLU A 112 5.43 6.81 13.62
CA GLU A 112 6.71 6.14 13.87
C GLU A 112 6.93 4.94 12.94
N ILE A 113 5.84 4.28 12.52
CA ILE A 113 5.91 3.17 11.55
C ILE A 113 6.28 3.71 10.17
N VAL A 114 5.69 4.82 9.76
CA VAL A 114 5.99 5.43 8.45
C VAL A 114 7.42 5.91 8.39
N GLU A 115 7.89 6.58 9.46
CA GLU A 115 9.26 7.07 9.58
C GLU A 115 10.28 5.92 9.46
N GLU A 116 10.09 4.82 10.21
CA GLU A 116 10.96 3.65 10.13
C GLU A 116 10.95 3.02 8.72
N MET A 117 9.75 2.87 8.13
CA MET A 117 9.60 2.16 6.87
C MET A 117 10.09 2.95 5.66
N ASN A 118 10.19 4.28 5.75
CA ASN A 118 10.72 5.11 4.67
C ASN A 118 12.18 4.79 4.30
N ALA A 119 12.97 4.25 5.22
CA ALA A 119 14.33 3.77 4.94
C ALA A 119 14.39 2.34 4.39
N VAL A 120 13.25 1.62 4.35
CA VAL A 120 13.17 0.20 4.00
C VAL A 120 12.56 -0.01 2.62
N VAL A 121 11.51 0.78 2.31
CA VAL A 121 10.75 0.66 1.06
C VAL A 121 11.31 1.60 -0.02
N ASP A 122 11.15 1.22 -1.27
CA ASP A 122 11.57 2.01 -2.42
C ASP A 122 10.43 2.88 -2.95
N GLY A 123 9.17 2.55 -2.60
CA GLY A 123 8.03 3.31 -3.06
C GLY A 123 6.75 3.05 -2.28
N TYR A 124 5.79 3.95 -2.49
CA TYR A 124 4.48 3.93 -1.88
C TYR A 124 3.40 4.02 -2.95
N ILE A 125 2.38 3.19 -2.84
CA ILE A 125 1.08 3.35 -3.50
C ILE A 125 0.10 3.71 -2.40
N VAL A 126 -0.26 4.97 -2.31
CA VAL A 126 -1.09 5.49 -1.23
C VAL A 126 -2.54 5.57 -1.68
N ASP A 127 -3.39 4.79 -1.04
CA ASP A 127 -4.84 4.81 -1.28
C ASP A 127 -5.53 5.89 -0.44
N ILE A 128 -5.66 7.10 -0.98
CA ILE A 128 -6.43 8.17 -0.33
C ILE A 128 -7.92 7.91 -0.59
N LYS A 129 -8.65 7.52 0.46
CA LYS A 129 -10.09 7.21 0.30
C LYS A 129 -10.92 8.47 0.12
N ASP A 130 -10.62 9.53 0.86
CA ASP A 130 -11.08 10.91 0.63
C ASP A 130 -10.27 11.89 1.51
N MET A 131 -10.09 13.13 1.05
CA MET A 131 -9.46 14.21 1.82
C MET A 131 -10.45 14.86 2.78
N ASN A 132 -11.75 14.83 2.47
CA ASN A 132 -12.80 15.29 3.36
C ASN A 132 -12.94 14.34 4.56
N PRO A 133 -12.74 14.82 5.81
CA PRO A 133 -12.75 13.98 7.00
C PRO A 133 -14.10 13.28 7.27
N GLU A 134 -15.21 13.90 6.89
CA GLU A 134 -16.55 13.31 7.09
C GLU A 134 -16.80 12.15 6.11
N ILE A 135 -16.43 12.33 4.83
CA ILE A 135 -16.51 11.27 3.82
C ILE A 135 -15.59 10.12 4.22
N TYR A 136 -14.33 10.44 4.56
CA TYR A 136 -13.36 9.43 4.97
C TYR A 136 -13.85 8.62 6.18
N LEU A 137 -14.33 9.30 7.24
CA LEU A 137 -14.85 8.64 8.45
C LEU A 137 -16.04 7.73 8.13
N THR A 138 -17.00 8.22 7.35
CA THR A 138 -18.21 7.47 6.99
C THR A 138 -17.88 6.23 6.16
N TYR A 139 -16.92 6.34 5.25
CA TYR A 139 -16.51 5.24 4.37
C TYR A 139 -15.60 4.22 5.06
N THR A 140 -14.63 4.67 5.87
CA THR A 140 -13.57 3.81 6.43
C THR A 140 -13.79 3.41 7.89
N GLY A 141 -14.61 4.17 8.64
CA GLY A 141 -14.81 4.01 10.07
C GLY A 141 -13.66 4.58 10.93
N LYS A 142 -12.77 5.40 10.35
CA LYS A 142 -11.63 6.04 11.03
C LYS A 142 -11.47 7.50 10.58
N GLU A 143 -10.77 8.29 11.37
CA GLU A 143 -10.37 9.65 10.99
C GLU A 143 -9.17 9.63 10.03
N ASN A 144 -9.06 10.65 9.15
CA ASN A 144 -7.96 10.77 8.20
C ASN A 144 -6.76 11.59 8.71
N THR A 145 -6.78 12.04 9.95
CA THR A 145 -5.73 12.89 10.55
C THR A 145 -4.33 12.27 10.44
N LEU A 146 -4.20 10.96 10.72
CA LEU A 146 -2.92 10.25 10.57
C LEU A 146 -2.50 10.17 9.11
N VAL A 147 -3.45 9.92 8.21
CA VAL A 147 -3.17 9.81 6.76
C VAL A 147 -2.57 11.10 6.24
N MET A 148 -3.19 12.23 6.60
CA MET A 148 -2.73 13.56 6.17
C MET A 148 -1.32 13.87 6.66
N LYS A 149 -1.08 13.66 7.97
CA LYS A 149 0.24 13.86 8.58
C LYS A 149 1.31 12.98 7.93
N ASN A 150 1.01 11.71 7.74
CA ASN A 150 1.93 10.72 7.20
C ASN A 150 2.23 11.00 5.71
N LEU A 151 1.21 11.37 4.92
CA LEU A 151 1.38 11.75 3.52
C LEU A 151 2.26 13.00 3.38
N GLU A 152 1.98 14.05 4.16
CA GLU A 152 2.80 15.27 4.15
C GLU A 152 4.27 14.96 4.46
N TRP A 153 4.49 14.10 5.45
CA TRP A 153 5.85 13.74 5.86
C TRP A 153 6.60 12.94 4.78
N ILE A 154 5.98 11.92 4.16
CA ILE A 154 6.66 11.14 3.11
C ILE A 154 6.93 11.98 1.86
N LEU A 155 6.09 12.97 1.54
CA LEU A 155 6.32 13.90 0.42
C LEU A 155 7.53 14.80 0.68
N GLN A 156 7.85 15.10 1.94
CA GLN A 156 9.00 15.93 2.32
C GLN A 156 10.30 15.13 2.47
N HIS A 157 10.22 13.83 2.80
CA HIS A 157 11.36 13.00 3.17
C HIS A 157 11.57 11.77 2.27
N GLY A 158 10.60 11.45 1.43
CA GLY A 158 10.69 10.40 0.41
C GLY A 158 11.12 10.96 -0.95
N ASP A 159 11.40 10.07 -1.89
CA ASP A 159 11.50 10.45 -3.31
C ASP A 159 10.09 10.54 -3.91
N ALA A 160 9.64 11.75 -4.25
CA ALA A 160 8.31 12.02 -4.78
C ALA A 160 7.99 11.24 -6.09
N LYS A 161 9.01 10.81 -6.83
CA LYS A 161 8.85 9.99 -8.04
C LYS A 161 8.41 8.56 -7.73
N HIS A 162 8.67 8.07 -6.53
CA HIS A 162 8.28 6.74 -6.07
C HIS A 162 7.01 6.74 -5.21
N ILE A 163 6.27 7.86 -5.17
CA ILE A 163 5.01 7.99 -4.43
C ILE A 163 3.86 8.17 -5.43
N LYS A 164 3.08 7.11 -5.63
CA LYS A 164 1.82 7.14 -6.38
C LYS A 164 0.66 7.31 -5.40
N VAL A 165 -0.24 8.24 -5.67
CA VAL A 165 -1.45 8.43 -4.86
C VAL A 165 -2.68 8.05 -5.68
N ARG A 166 -3.46 7.10 -5.19
CA ARG A 166 -4.71 6.67 -5.79
C ARG A 166 -5.89 7.39 -5.19
N VAL A 167 -6.73 7.97 -6.04
CA VAL A 167 -7.93 8.73 -5.67
C VAL A 167 -9.15 8.05 -6.30
N PRO A 168 -9.97 7.34 -5.51
CA PRO A 168 -11.13 6.63 -6.03
C PRO A 168 -12.37 7.51 -6.16
N HIS A 169 -13.15 7.30 -7.24
CA HIS A 169 -14.57 7.63 -7.26
C HIS A 169 -15.31 6.52 -6.52
N ILE A 170 -15.84 6.81 -5.34
CA ILE A 170 -16.52 5.83 -4.48
C ILE A 170 -18.03 6.07 -4.57
N PRO A 171 -18.78 5.20 -5.28
CA PRO A 171 -20.23 5.36 -5.41
C PRO A 171 -20.92 5.53 -4.05
N GLU A 172 -21.91 6.42 -3.97
CA GLU A 172 -22.68 6.76 -2.76
C GLU A 172 -21.90 7.52 -1.66
N TYR A 173 -20.58 7.68 -1.78
CA TYR A 173 -19.76 8.34 -0.75
C TYR A 173 -19.14 9.65 -1.20
N ASN A 174 -18.55 9.71 -2.39
CA ASN A 174 -18.03 10.95 -2.94
C ASN A 174 -18.58 11.22 -4.34
N THR A 175 -18.56 12.50 -4.70
CA THR A 175 -18.97 13.00 -6.01
C THR A 175 -17.75 13.31 -6.88
N ASP A 176 -17.95 13.54 -8.18
CA ASP A 176 -16.87 14.00 -9.07
C ASP A 176 -16.25 15.33 -8.58
N GLU A 177 -17.06 16.20 -7.93
CA GLU A 177 -16.57 17.45 -7.35
C GLU A 177 -15.67 17.20 -6.13
N ASP A 178 -15.99 16.21 -5.29
CA ASP A 178 -15.15 15.82 -4.15
C ASP A 178 -13.83 15.23 -4.63
N VAL A 179 -13.85 14.36 -5.64
CA VAL A 179 -12.65 13.80 -6.26
C VAL A 179 -11.77 14.89 -6.87
N ALA A 180 -12.36 15.84 -7.60
CA ALA A 180 -11.62 16.98 -8.16
C ALA A 180 -10.94 17.83 -7.07
N LYS A 181 -11.63 18.07 -5.94
CA LYS A 181 -11.05 18.76 -4.77
C LYS A 181 -9.91 17.95 -4.15
N ASN A 182 -10.06 16.63 -4.01
CA ASN A 182 -9.01 15.75 -3.50
C ASN A 182 -7.75 15.87 -4.37
N VAL A 183 -7.90 15.82 -5.69
CA VAL A 183 -6.79 15.96 -6.65
C VAL A 183 -6.13 17.35 -6.55
N GLU A 184 -6.92 18.41 -6.41
CA GLU A 184 -6.39 19.79 -6.24
C GLU A 184 -5.55 19.91 -4.97
N ILE A 185 -6.06 19.39 -3.84
CA ILE A 185 -5.33 19.39 -2.56
C ILE A 185 -4.02 18.60 -2.69
N LEU A 186 -4.07 17.40 -3.26
CA LEU A 186 -2.89 16.54 -3.44
C LEU A 186 -1.83 17.19 -4.33
N LYS A 187 -2.22 17.84 -5.43
CA LYS A 187 -1.32 18.63 -6.26
C LYS A 187 -0.70 19.79 -5.50
N GLY A 188 -1.51 20.48 -4.67
CA GLY A 188 -1.04 21.55 -3.79
C GLY A 188 -0.02 21.06 -2.73
N MET A 189 -0.10 19.80 -2.31
CA MET A 189 0.87 19.16 -1.42
C MET A 189 2.15 18.70 -2.15
N GLY A 190 2.19 18.74 -3.48
CA GLY A 190 3.33 18.34 -4.29
C GLY A 190 3.29 16.88 -4.81
N VAL A 191 2.13 16.23 -4.76
CA VAL A 191 1.97 14.90 -5.38
C VAL A 191 2.03 15.02 -6.90
N VAL A 192 2.91 14.26 -7.54
CA VAL A 192 3.16 14.29 -8.99
C VAL A 192 2.51 13.12 -9.74
N ASP A 193 2.37 11.95 -9.11
CA ASP A 193 1.74 10.77 -9.69
C ASP A 193 0.40 10.51 -8.99
N ILE A 194 -0.70 10.92 -9.64
CA ILE A 194 -2.07 10.76 -9.14
C ILE A 194 -2.82 9.85 -10.12
N ASP A 195 -3.36 8.75 -9.56
CA ASP A 195 -4.17 7.75 -10.28
C ASP A 195 -5.64 7.87 -9.85
N GLU A 196 -6.45 8.51 -10.68
CA GLU A 196 -7.91 8.62 -10.49
C GLU A 196 -8.58 7.38 -11.09
N PHE A 197 -9.42 6.72 -10.33
CA PHE A 197 -10.11 5.51 -10.80
C PHE A 197 -11.52 5.35 -10.24
N ASN A 198 -12.36 4.64 -11.00
CA ASN A 198 -13.71 4.28 -10.55
C ASN A 198 -13.65 3.01 -9.68
N TYR A 199 -14.25 3.09 -8.49
CA TYR A 199 -14.32 1.94 -7.60
C TYR A 199 -15.27 0.88 -8.13
N VAL A 200 -14.80 -0.36 -8.22
CA VAL A 200 -15.62 -1.49 -8.67
C VAL A 200 -16.25 -2.16 -7.45
N ILE A 201 -17.56 -2.05 -7.33
CA ILE A 201 -18.32 -2.78 -6.29
C ILE A 201 -18.48 -4.23 -6.74
N ARG A 202 -18.03 -5.17 -5.91
CA ARG A 202 -18.16 -6.62 -6.11
C ARG A 202 -18.93 -7.27 -4.96
#